data_cc1bbb89859a57ff582a8d20b2e2d2a5
#
_entry.id   cc1bbb89859a57ff582a8d20b2e2d2a5
#
_cell.length_a   1.000
_cell.length_b   1.000
_cell.length_c   1.000
_cell.angle_alpha   90.00
_cell.angle_beta   90.00
_cell.angle_gamma   90.00
#
_symmetry.space_group_name_H-M   'P 1'
#
loop_
_entity.id
_entity.type
_entity.pdbx_description
1 polymer ?
#
loop_
_entity_poly.entity_id
_entity_poly.type
_entity_poly.pdbx_seq_one_letter_code
_entity_poly.pdbx_strand_id
1 'polypeptide(L)'
;MGKVIAVAGKGGTGKTTTSALMVNYFTNAEIGPILAVDADPNSNLGETLGVDIVSSVGDIRENFMKDPQGVPSGMDKINYLEMLMNQALIEDKHFDLLVMGRQEGTGCYCMVNNILNKFTEQLAGSYKYLLVDNEAGMEHLSRRTSGRIDMLFLVTDYSLRGLRAVSRIHGMLDDLKLDVKNMGIVVTRTPENMKDQSDLNAAFMKEVNDIGVEIVGLIPADSLLMDFDMEQRSLLDLPKDAPSVVAIGQMIEKIIPVI
;
A
#
# COMPACT_ATOMS: atom_id res chain seq x y z
N MET A 1 -10.67 11.18 11.03
CA MET A 1 -9.94 10.79 9.83
C MET A 1 -9.13 9.56 10.20
N GLY A 2 -9.22 8.49 9.41
CA GLY A 2 -8.47 7.26 9.68
C GLY A 2 -6.95 7.49 9.64
N LYS A 3 -6.21 6.53 10.13
CA LYS A 3 -4.75 6.54 10.10
C LYS A 3 -4.24 6.08 8.75
N VAL A 4 -3.38 6.87 8.13
CA VAL A 4 -2.79 6.57 6.81
C VAL A 4 -1.46 5.86 7.00
N ILE A 5 -1.41 4.62 6.53
CA ILE A 5 -0.20 3.79 6.49
C ILE A 5 0.19 3.63 5.01
N ALA A 6 1.37 4.05 4.66
CA ALA A 6 1.88 3.96 3.29
C ALA A 6 3.08 3.01 3.21
N VAL A 7 3.13 2.22 2.16
CA VAL A 7 4.23 1.31 1.87
C VAL A 7 4.93 1.76 0.60
N ALA A 8 6.23 2.03 0.67
CA ALA A 8 7.04 2.48 -0.45
C ALA A 8 8.38 1.73 -0.50
N GLY A 9 9.01 1.67 -1.66
CA GLY A 9 10.28 0.97 -1.86
C GLY A 9 10.54 0.68 -3.33
N LYS A 10 11.70 0.15 -3.64
CA LYS A 10 12.07 -0.23 -5.00
C LYS A 10 11.20 -1.38 -5.53
N GLY A 11 11.00 -1.46 -6.83
CA GLY A 11 10.36 -2.62 -7.47
C GLY A 11 11.03 -3.93 -7.08
N GLY A 12 10.22 -4.95 -6.75
CA GLY A 12 10.68 -6.28 -6.37
C GLY A 12 11.19 -6.44 -4.92
N THR A 13 11.09 -5.41 -4.06
CA THR A 13 11.50 -5.53 -2.65
C THR A 13 10.43 -6.11 -1.72
N GLY A 14 9.28 -6.52 -2.23
CA GLY A 14 8.22 -7.13 -1.42
C GLY A 14 7.23 -6.13 -0.81
N LYS A 15 7.04 -4.96 -1.42
CA LYS A 15 6.04 -3.97 -0.98
C LYS A 15 4.63 -4.55 -0.90
N THR A 16 4.14 -5.07 -2.02
CA THR A 16 2.79 -5.65 -2.13
C THR A 16 2.62 -6.84 -1.18
N THR A 17 3.63 -7.70 -1.09
CA THR A 17 3.66 -8.80 -0.11
C THR A 17 3.57 -8.27 1.33
N THR A 18 4.32 -7.21 1.66
CA THR A 18 4.28 -6.57 2.98
C THR A 18 2.90 -5.96 3.25
N SER A 19 2.30 -5.29 2.26
CA SER A 19 0.95 -4.73 2.33
C SER A 19 -0.10 -5.83 2.56
N ALA A 20 -0.03 -6.91 1.79
CA ALA A 20 -0.95 -8.05 1.93
C ALA A 20 -0.82 -8.75 3.28
N LEU A 21 0.41 -8.94 3.78
CA LEU A 21 0.66 -9.50 5.13
C LEU A 21 0.13 -8.57 6.24
N MET A 22 0.18 -7.25 6.06
CA MET A 22 -0.46 -6.32 7.00
C MET A 22 -1.97 -6.44 6.98
N VAL A 23 -2.60 -6.57 5.80
CA VAL A 23 -4.05 -6.84 5.69
C VAL A 23 -4.40 -8.16 6.38
N ASN A 24 -3.62 -9.23 6.12
CA ASN A 24 -3.79 -10.53 6.80
C ASN A 24 -3.73 -10.38 8.33
N TYR A 25 -2.72 -9.67 8.85
CA TYR A 25 -2.59 -9.45 10.29
C TYR A 25 -3.77 -8.67 10.87
N PHE A 26 -4.15 -7.55 10.27
CA PHE A 26 -5.27 -6.72 10.72
C PHE A 26 -6.58 -7.51 10.72
N THR A 27 -6.82 -8.30 9.66
CA THR A 27 -7.99 -9.17 9.54
C THR A 27 -8.02 -10.22 10.66
N ASN A 28 -6.91 -10.91 10.87
CA ASN A 28 -6.79 -11.96 11.90
C ASN A 28 -6.87 -11.44 13.34
N ALA A 29 -6.47 -10.19 13.57
CA ALA A 29 -6.51 -9.51 14.85
C ALA A 29 -7.83 -8.72 15.07
N GLU A 30 -8.76 -8.77 14.11
CA GLU A 30 -10.02 -8.02 14.11
C GLU A 30 -9.81 -6.50 14.30
N ILE A 31 -8.72 -5.97 13.73
CA ILE A 31 -8.36 -4.57 13.77
C ILE A 31 -8.91 -3.88 12.52
N GLY A 32 -9.96 -3.11 12.64
CA GLY A 32 -10.59 -2.46 11.48
C GLY A 32 -11.60 -1.38 11.88
N PRO A 33 -12.37 -0.83 10.91
CA PRO A 33 -12.35 -1.16 9.46
C PRO A 33 -11.11 -0.67 8.72
N ILE A 34 -10.70 -1.40 7.67
CA ILE A 34 -9.50 -1.15 6.85
C ILE A 34 -9.92 -0.90 5.41
N LEU A 35 -9.37 0.14 4.79
CA LEU A 35 -9.35 0.30 3.34
C LEU A 35 -7.93 0.07 2.84
N ALA A 36 -7.73 -1.00 2.07
CA ALA A 36 -6.52 -1.20 1.30
C ALA A 36 -6.64 -0.44 -0.04
N VAL A 37 -5.59 0.27 -0.42
CA VAL A 37 -5.52 0.98 -1.70
C VAL A 37 -4.32 0.47 -2.47
N ASP A 38 -4.59 -0.12 -3.62
CA ASP A 38 -3.57 -0.50 -4.58
C ASP A 38 -3.28 0.68 -5.51
N ALA A 39 -2.16 1.35 -5.28
CA ALA A 39 -1.73 2.50 -6.06
C ALA A 39 -0.66 2.15 -7.11
N ASP A 40 -0.31 0.87 -7.27
CA ASP A 40 0.56 0.40 -8.35
C ASP A 40 -0.26 0.22 -9.64
N PRO A 41 0.18 0.74 -10.80
CA PRO A 41 -0.50 0.53 -12.09
C PRO A 41 -0.64 -0.93 -12.51
N ASN A 42 0.17 -1.83 -11.96
CA ASN A 42 0.09 -3.26 -12.22
C ASN A 42 -0.99 -3.98 -11.39
N SER A 43 -1.50 -3.32 -10.36
CA SER A 43 -2.66 -3.77 -9.56
C SER A 43 -2.49 -5.18 -8.97
N ASN A 44 -1.33 -5.46 -8.39
CA ASN A 44 -0.99 -6.80 -7.90
C ASN A 44 -1.55 -7.12 -6.50
N LEU A 45 -1.98 -6.09 -5.73
CA LEU A 45 -2.44 -6.29 -4.35
C LEU A 45 -3.73 -7.12 -4.29
N GLY A 46 -4.66 -6.89 -5.23
CA GLY A 46 -5.90 -7.67 -5.32
C GLY A 46 -5.64 -9.15 -5.55
N GLU A 47 -4.78 -9.48 -6.54
CA GLU A 47 -4.37 -10.87 -6.81
C GLU A 47 -3.71 -11.50 -5.58
N THR A 48 -2.79 -10.77 -4.93
CA THR A 48 -2.11 -11.22 -3.71
C THR A 48 -3.06 -11.48 -2.54
N LEU A 49 -4.16 -10.73 -2.45
CA LEU A 49 -5.22 -10.90 -1.46
C LEU A 49 -6.29 -11.92 -1.89
N GLY A 50 -6.21 -12.45 -3.12
CA GLY A 50 -7.16 -13.44 -3.65
C GLY A 50 -8.53 -12.87 -3.95
N VAL A 51 -8.63 -11.59 -4.30
CA VAL A 51 -9.88 -10.92 -4.67
C VAL A 51 -9.90 -10.54 -6.15
N ASP A 52 -11.04 -10.71 -6.79
CA ASP A 52 -11.21 -10.36 -8.21
C ASP A 52 -11.41 -8.86 -8.38
N ILE A 53 -10.58 -8.25 -9.24
CA ILE A 53 -10.67 -6.83 -9.57
C ILE A 53 -11.65 -6.65 -10.73
N VAL A 54 -12.80 -6.05 -10.48
CA VAL A 54 -13.83 -5.80 -11.50
C VAL A 54 -13.52 -4.53 -12.29
N SER A 55 -13.07 -3.48 -11.63
CA SER A 55 -12.77 -2.17 -12.24
C SER A 55 -11.82 -1.40 -11.37
N SER A 56 -10.98 -0.57 -11.98
CA SER A 56 -10.12 0.37 -11.28
C SER A 56 -10.64 1.81 -11.41
N VAL A 57 -10.15 2.69 -10.55
CA VAL A 57 -10.41 4.15 -10.66
C VAL A 57 -9.94 4.70 -12.02
N GLY A 58 -8.83 4.16 -12.54
CA GLY A 58 -8.31 4.48 -13.87
C GLY A 58 -9.28 4.10 -14.98
N ASP A 59 -9.86 2.89 -14.91
CA ASP A 59 -10.84 2.41 -15.89
C ASP A 59 -12.11 3.27 -15.88
N ILE A 60 -12.62 3.61 -14.70
CA ILE A 60 -13.78 4.51 -14.55
C ILE A 60 -13.49 5.84 -15.22
N ARG A 61 -12.32 6.42 -14.94
CA ARG A 61 -11.91 7.69 -15.55
C ARG A 61 -11.85 7.58 -17.07
N GLU A 62 -11.18 6.56 -17.60
CA GLU A 62 -11.05 6.38 -19.04
C GLU A 62 -12.38 6.15 -19.73
N ASN A 63 -13.25 5.29 -19.19
CA ASN A 63 -14.55 5.01 -19.74
C ASN A 63 -15.44 6.24 -19.72
N PHE A 64 -15.46 6.99 -18.64
CA PHE A 64 -16.21 8.26 -18.56
C PHE A 64 -15.71 9.30 -19.58
N MET A 65 -14.41 9.34 -19.85
CA MET A 65 -13.85 10.29 -20.83
C MET A 65 -14.09 9.86 -22.28
N LYS A 66 -14.18 8.55 -22.56
CA LYS A 66 -14.54 8.03 -23.90
C LYS A 66 -16.00 8.31 -24.24
N ASP A 67 -16.89 8.26 -23.25
CA ASP A 67 -18.32 8.54 -23.42
C ASP A 67 -18.86 9.45 -22.31
N PRO A 68 -18.57 10.78 -22.37
CA PRO A 68 -19.07 11.75 -21.39
C PRO A 68 -20.59 11.96 -21.43
N GLN A 69 -21.28 11.42 -22.46
CA GLN A 69 -22.74 11.48 -22.63
C GLN A 69 -23.44 10.20 -22.21
N GLY A 70 -22.68 9.14 -21.91
CA GLY A 70 -23.20 7.86 -21.41
C GLY A 70 -23.78 7.92 -20.00
N VAL A 71 -23.95 9.11 -19.44
CA VAL A 71 -24.60 9.34 -18.14
C VAL A 71 -26.09 9.03 -18.27
N PRO A 72 -26.66 8.18 -17.40
CA PRO A 72 -28.10 7.86 -17.46
C PRO A 72 -28.99 9.09 -17.35
N SER A 73 -30.12 9.08 -18.10
CA SER A 73 -31.09 10.16 -18.06
C SER A 73 -31.57 10.45 -16.64
N GLY A 74 -31.49 11.72 -16.22
CA GLY A 74 -31.91 12.13 -14.89
C GLY A 74 -30.82 12.05 -13.81
N MET A 75 -29.62 11.59 -14.14
CA MET A 75 -28.47 11.59 -13.25
C MET A 75 -27.46 12.67 -13.66
N ASP A 76 -26.90 13.38 -12.71
CA ASP A 76 -25.78 14.28 -12.99
C ASP A 76 -24.45 13.52 -13.02
N LYS A 77 -23.42 14.16 -13.60
CA LYS A 77 -22.10 13.54 -13.80
C LYS A 77 -21.38 13.18 -12.51
N ILE A 78 -21.60 13.95 -11.45
CA ILE A 78 -20.96 13.71 -10.14
C ILE A 78 -21.54 12.46 -9.52
N ASN A 79 -22.86 12.39 -9.41
CA ASN A 79 -23.56 11.22 -8.85
C ASN A 79 -23.26 9.95 -9.65
N TYR A 80 -23.14 10.05 -10.98
CA TYR A 80 -22.77 8.91 -11.83
C TYR A 80 -21.34 8.42 -11.53
N LEU A 81 -20.37 9.33 -11.43
CA LEU A 81 -18.99 8.96 -11.07
C LEU A 81 -18.90 8.36 -9.66
N GLU A 82 -19.63 8.93 -8.68
CA GLU A 82 -19.70 8.39 -7.32
C GLU A 82 -20.31 6.97 -7.31
N MET A 83 -21.35 6.75 -8.11
CA MET A 83 -21.94 5.41 -8.27
C MET A 83 -20.92 4.42 -8.83
N LEU A 84 -20.18 4.79 -9.89
CA LEU A 84 -19.14 3.94 -10.49
C LEU A 84 -18.01 3.65 -9.49
N MET A 85 -17.60 4.65 -8.72
CA MET A 85 -16.56 4.49 -7.68
C MET A 85 -17.01 3.53 -6.57
N ASN A 86 -18.28 3.59 -6.15
CA ASN A 86 -18.83 2.64 -5.19
C ASN A 86 -18.86 1.21 -5.78
N GLN A 87 -19.09 1.06 -7.08
CA GLN A 87 -19.04 -0.23 -7.75
C GLN A 87 -17.62 -0.79 -7.93
N ALA A 88 -16.61 0.08 -7.94
CA ALA A 88 -15.20 -0.32 -8.01
C ALA A 88 -14.60 -0.66 -6.64
N LEU A 89 -15.29 -0.30 -5.55
CA LEU A 89 -14.90 -0.73 -4.22
C LEU A 89 -15.18 -2.22 -4.06
N ILE A 90 -14.15 -2.99 -3.79
CA ILE A 90 -14.28 -4.41 -3.51
C ILE A 90 -14.47 -4.55 -2.01
N GLU A 91 -15.68 -4.93 -1.61
CA GLU A 91 -16.03 -5.14 -0.21
C GLU A 91 -15.78 -6.61 0.16
N ASP A 92 -14.84 -6.85 1.08
CA ASP A 92 -14.62 -8.14 1.71
C ASP A 92 -15.15 -8.11 3.16
N LYS A 93 -15.23 -9.26 3.79
CA LYS A 93 -15.75 -9.40 5.16
C LYS A 93 -14.95 -8.59 6.19
N HIS A 94 -13.66 -8.38 5.98
CA HIS A 94 -12.73 -7.84 6.98
C HIS A 94 -11.98 -6.59 6.53
N PHE A 95 -11.96 -6.31 5.24
CA PHE A 95 -11.34 -5.14 4.66
C PHE A 95 -12.05 -4.78 3.34
N ASP A 96 -11.86 -3.57 2.88
CA ASP A 96 -12.25 -3.18 1.54
C ASP A 96 -11.00 -2.85 0.71
N LEU A 97 -11.07 -3.08 -0.60
CA LEU A 97 -9.98 -2.80 -1.52
C LEU A 97 -10.43 -1.82 -2.60
N LEU A 98 -9.63 -0.77 -2.80
CA LEU A 98 -9.76 0.16 -3.92
C LEU A 98 -8.51 0.09 -4.81
N VAL A 99 -8.71 -0.24 -6.09
CA VAL A 99 -7.63 -0.31 -7.07
C VAL A 99 -7.56 0.97 -7.87
N MET A 100 -6.40 1.63 -7.86
CA MET A 100 -6.22 2.90 -8.55
C MET A 100 -6.00 2.73 -10.06
N GLY A 101 -5.35 1.66 -10.49
CA GLY A 101 -5.08 1.38 -11.88
C GLY A 101 -4.18 2.42 -12.57
N ARG A 102 -4.07 2.34 -13.89
CA ARG A 102 -3.25 3.26 -14.69
C ARG A 102 -3.87 4.66 -14.73
N GLN A 103 -3.01 5.68 -14.61
CA GLN A 103 -3.43 7.07 -14.57
C GLN A 103 -3.06 7.85 -15.83
N GLU A 104 -2.44 7.21 -16.78
CA GLU A 104 -1.94 7.83 -17.99
C GLU A 104 -3.09 8.00 -19.00
N GLY A 105 -3.18 9.19 -19.59
CA GLY A 105 -4.12 9.54 -20.64
C GLY A 105 -3.81 10.94 -21.17
N THR A 106 -3.99 11.15 -22.50
CA THR A 106 -3.82 12.44 -23.14
C THR A 106 -5.03 13.34 -22.85
N GLY A 107 -4.87 14.39 -22.06
CA GLY A 107 -5.92 15.39 -21.82
C GLY A 107 -5.90 16.00 -20.42
N CYS A 108 -6.62 17.12 -20.25
CA CYS A 108 -6.80 17.75 -18.94
C CYS A 108 -8.02 17.13 -18.24
N TYR A 109 -7.79 16.19 -17.34
CA TYR A 109 -8.82 15.47 -16.58
C TYR A 109 -9.14 16.14 -15.24
N CYS A 110 -8.84 17.43 -15.06
CA CYS A 110 -8.86 18.12 -13.78
C CYS A 110 -10.20 17.96 -13.02
N MET A 111 -11.34 18.07 -13.71
CA MET A 111 -12.65 17.94 -13.06
C MET A 111 -12.91 16.51 -12.58
N VAL A 112 -12.69 15.51 -13.44
CA VAL A 112 -12.90 14.10 -13.11
C VAL A 112 -11.94 13.69 -11.99
N ASN A 113 -10.66 14.03 -12.10
CA ASN A 113 -9.68 13.74 -11.05
C ASN A 113 -10.05 14.37 -9.70
N ASN A 114 -10.58 15.60 -9.70
CA ASN A 114 -11.02 16.25 -8.47
C ASN A 114 -12.20 15.51 -7.81
N ILE A 115 -13.16 15.03 -8.60
CA ILE A 115 -14.30 14.25 -8.09
C ILE A 115 -13.80 12.94 -7.50
N LEU A 116 -12.96 12.20 -8.24
CA LEU A 116 -12.40 10.93 -7.83
C LEU A 116 -11.54 11.07 -6.55
N ASN A 117 -10.74 12.14 -6.46
CA ASN A 117 -9.94 12.42 -5.27
C ASN A 117 -10.83 12.72 -4.05
N LYS A 118 -11.85 13.59 -4.22
CA LYS A 118 -12.80 13.87 -3.12
C LYS A 118 -13.51 12.63 -2.64
N PHE A 119 -13.96 11.78 -3.57
CA PHE A 119 -14.59 10.51 -3.22
C PHE A 119 -13.64 9.61 -2.41
N THR A 120 -12.40 9.45 -2.87
CA THR A 120 -11.38 8.66 -2.16
C THR A 120 -11.10 9.23 -0.76
N GLU A 121 -11.02 10.55 -0.61
CA GLU A 121 -10.84 11.21 0.69
C GLU A 121 -12.05 10.98 1.63
N GLN A 122 -13.28 11.09 1.10
CA GLN A 122 -14.50 10.84 1.86
C GLN A 122 -14.59 9.37 2.29
N LEU A 123 -14.31 8.46 1.37
CA LEU A 123 -14.27 7.02 1.63
C LEU A 123 -13.25 6.70 2.73
N ALA A 124 -12.02 7.19 2.60
CA ALA A 124 -10.96 7.01 3.60
C ALA A 124 -11.36 7.50 5.01
N GLY A 125 -12.24 8.49 5.09
CA GLY A 125 -12.78 9.00 6.36
C GLY A 125 -13.65 8.01 7.13
N SER A 126 -14.19 7.00 6.47
CA SER A 126 -15.04 5.96 7.05
C SER A 126 -14.25 4.78 7.64
N TYR A 127 -12.95 4.72 7.38
CA TYR A 127 -12.10 3.64 7.84
C TYR A 127 -11.19 4.07 8.98
N LYS A 128 -10.86 3.12 9.85
CA LYS A 128 -9.90 3.34 10.94
C LYS A 128 -8.46 3.39 10.40
N TYR A 129 -8.16 2.55 9.43
CA TYR A 129 -6.86 2.48 8.76
C TYR A 129 -7.02 2.52 7.24
N LEU A 130 -6.18 3.33 6.61
CA LEU A 130 -5.99 3.39 5.18
C LEU A 130 -4.58 2.84 4.89
N LEU A 131 -4.50 1.67 4.28
CA LEU A 131 -3.24 1.05 3.88
C LEU A 131 -3.01 1.27 2.38
N VAL A 132 -1.94 1.99 2.03
CA VAL A 132 -1.65 2.33 0.63
C VAL A 132 -0.40 1.58 0.17
N ASP A 133 -0.58 0.65 -0.76
CA ASP A 133 0.51 -0.01 -1.48
C ASP A 133 0.94 0.85 -2.67
N ASN A 134 2.13 1.43 -2.60
CA ASN A 134 2.59 2.34 -3.62
C ASN A 134 3.48 1.66 -4.66
N GLU A 135 3.44 2.19 -5.87
CA GLU A 135 4.45 1.95 -6.88
C GLU A 135 5.87 2.31 -6.36
N ALA A 136 6.90 2.05 -7.14
CA ALA A 136 8.30 2.36 -6.82
C ALA A 136 8.58 3.87 -6.56
N GLY A 137 7.61 4.75 -6.86
CA GLY A 137 7.61 6.18 -6.53
C GLY A 137 6.46 6.52 -5.59
N MET A 138 6.50 7.72 -4.99
CA MET A 138 5.45 8.20 -4.07
C MET A 138 4.64 9.36 -4.67
N GLU A 139 4.75 9.57 -5.98
CA GLU A 139 4.12 10.69 -6.67
C GLU A 139 2.59 10.66 -6.57
N HIS A 140 2.03 9.45 -6.40
CA HIS A 140 0.59 9.25 -6.25
C HIS A 140 0.06 9.69 -4.89
N LEU A 141 0.86 9.54 -3.83
CA LEU A 141 0.47 9.96 -2.48
C LEU A 141 0.32 11.48 -2.37
N SER A 142 1.22 12.26 -2.97
CA SER A 142 1.18 13.72 -2.92
C SER A 142 -0.06 14.31 -3.61
N ARG A 143 -0.68 13.56 -4.53
CA ARG A 143 -1.82 14.02 -5.31
C ARG A 143 -3.18 13.56 -4.79
N ARG A 144 -3.24 12.59 -3.86
CA ARG A 144 -4.46 11.84 -3.55
C ARG A 144 -4.81 11.66 -2.09
N THR A 145 -3.87 11.79 -1.22
CA THR A 145 -4.14 12.00 0.20
C THR A 145 -3.97 13.48 0.48
N SER A 146 -4.54 13.98 1.57
CA SER A 146 -4.28 15.35 2.04
C SER A 146 -2.78 15.62 2.31
N GLY A 147 -1.89 14.79 1.73
CA GLY A 147 -0.45 14.81 1.90
C GLY A 147 0.02 14.27 3.27
N ARG A 148 -0.91 13.90 4.17
CA ARG A 148 -0.59 13.43 5.50
C ARG A 148 -0.47 11.91 5.53
N ILE A 149 0.65 11.42 6.04
CA ILE A 149 0.95 10.01 6.28
C ILE A 149 1.26 9.83 7.76
N ASP A 150 0.48 9.01 8.46
CA ASP A 150 0.74 8.74 9.88
C ASP A 150 1.91 7.76 10.07
N MET A 151 2.09 6.80 9.14
CA MET A 151 3.24 5.88 9.10
C MET A 151 3.66 5.56 7.66
N LEU A 152 4.93 5.77 7.35
CA LEU A 152 5.55 5.38 6.08
C LEU A 152 6.52 4.21 6.30
N PHE A 153 6.22 3.06 5.69
CA PHE A 153 7.14 1.94 5.62
C PHE A 153 7.99 2.01 4.36
N LEU A 154 9.30 2.09 4.55
CA LEU A 154 10.30 2.04 3.49
C LEU A 154 10.80 0.61 3.35
N VAL A 155 10.25 -0.12 2.37
CA VAL A 155 10.51 -1.56 2.18
C VAL A 155 11.74 -1.77 1.32
N THR A 156 12.67 -2.58 1.83
CA THR A 156 13.89 -3.01 1.13
C THR A 156 14.13 -4.49 1.32
N ASP A 157 14.77 -5.14 0.36
CA ASP A 157 15.38 -6.44 0.59
C ASP A 157 16.70 -6.30 1.39
N TYR A 158 17.23 -7.40 1.90
CA TYR A 158 18.50 -7.40 2.63
C TYR A 158 19.69 -7.18 1.69
N SER A 159 19.74 -6.00 1.06
CA SER A 159 20.81 -5.61 0.14
C SER A 159 21.16 -4.12 0.24
N LEU A 160 22.43 -3.78 0.03
CA LEU A 160 22.87 -2.37 -0.03
C LEU A 160 22.22 -1.61 -1.20
N ARG A 161 21.87 -2.29 -2.30
CA ARG A 161 21.18 -1.66 -3.43
C ARG A 161 19.75 -1.28 -3.06
N GLY A 162 19.08 -2.10 -2.27
CA GLY A 162 17.77 -1.81 -1.72
C GLY A 162 17.81 -0.59 -0.80
N LEU A 163 18.75 -0.54 0.15
CA LEU A 163 18.93 0.62 1.04
C LEU A 163 19.22 1.92 0.30
N ARG A 164 20.04 1.90 -0.75
CA ARG A 164 20.26 3.08 -1.58
C ARG A 164 19.00 3.57 -2.28
N ALA A 165 18.07 2.69 -2.60
CA ALA A 165 16.76 3.09 -3.12
C ALA A 165 15.91 3.73 -2.01
N VAL A 166 15.92 3.16 -0.80
CA VAL A 166 15.29 3.77 0.39
C VAL A 166 15.83 5.17 0.64
N SER A 167 17.15 5.35 0.63
CA SER A 167 17.79 6.66 0.79
C SER A 167 17.30 7.69 -0.23
N ARG A 168 17.15 7.28 -1.50
CA ARG A 168 16.62 8.18 -2.53
C ARG A 168 15.16 8.53 -2.30
N ILE A 169 14.32 7.55 -1.94
CA ILE A 169 12.92 7.80 -1.63
C ILE A 169 12.80 8.75 -0.43
N HIS A 170 13.58 8.51 0.63
CA HIS A 170 13.63 9.39 1.80
C HIS A 170 14.02 10.83 1.42
N GLY A 171 15.04 11.00 0.60
CA GLY A 171 15.47 12.34 0.13
C GLY A 171 14.46 13.05 -0.77
N MET A 172 13.49 12.34 -1.38
CA MET A 172 12.45 12.94 -2.23
C MET A 172 11.20 13.40 -1.44
N LEU A 173 11.08 13.04 -0.16
CA LEU A 173 9.87 13.34 0.63
C LEU A 173 9.60 14.84 0.73
N ASP A 174 10.61 15.64 0.94
CA ASP A 174 10.50 17.09 1.05
C ASP A 174 10.05 17.71 -0.29
N ASP A 175 10.58 17.23 -1.41
CA ASP A 175 10.22 17.70 -2.75
C ASP A 175 8.74 17.38 -3.07
N LEU A 176 8.25 16.26 -2.58
CA LEU A 176 6.85 15.82 -2.75
C LEU A 176 5.87 16.52 -1.80
N LYS A 177 6.36 17.32 -0.85
CA LYS A 177 5.55 18.04 0.17
C LYS A 177 4.62 17.10 0.95
N LEU A 178 5.10 15.92 1.29
CA LEU A 178 4.37 14.94 2.10
C LEU A 178 4.60 15.22 3.58
N ASP A 179 3.51 15.30 4.35
CA ASP A 179 3.55 15.39 5.82
C ASP A 179 3.61 13.97 6.41
N VAL A 180 4.83 13.47 6.60
CA VAL A 180 5.07 12.13 7.15
C VAL A 180 5.39 12.25 8.63
N LYS A 181 4.53 11.72 9.50
CA LYS A 181 4.72 11.79 10.95
C LYS A 181 5.74 10.78 11.47
N ASN A 182 5.64 9.55 11.01
CA ASN A 182 6.51 8.46 11.43
C ASN A 182 7.00 7.71 10.21
N MET A 183 8.25 7.24 10.25
CA MET A 183 8.86 6.42 9.22
C MET A 183 9.60 5.24 9.83
N GLY A 184 9.67 4.14 9.08
CA GLY A 184 10.46 2.99 9.46
C GLY A 184 10.89 2.15 8.27
N ILE A 185 12.08 1.59 8.34
CA ILE A 185 12.59 0.65 7.33
C ILE A 185 12.09 -0.75 7.66
N VAL A 186 11.53 -1.42 6.66
CA VAL A 186 11.17 -2.84 6.71
C VAL A 186 12.12 -3.59 5.80
N VAL A 187 12.87 -4.52 6.37
CA VAL A 187 13.82 -5.36 5.62
C VAL A 187 13.18 -6.71 5.36
N THR A 188 13.00 -7.04 4.09
CA THR A 188 12.41 -8.32 3.66
C THR A 188 13.47 -9.32 3.24
N ARG A 189 13.07 -10.58 3.16
CA ARG A 189 13.93 -11.69 2.75
C ARG A 189 15.22 -11.77 3.56
N THR A 190 15.12 -11.49 4.86
CA THR A 190 16.25 -11.69 5.76
C THR A 190 16.51 -13.20 5.91
N PRO A 191 17.77 -13.61 6.17
CA PRO A 191 18.07 -15.00 6.48
C PRO A 191 17.20 -15.53 7.64
N GLU A 192 16.72 -16.77 7.54
CA GLU A 192 15.84 -17.38 8.56
C GLU A 192 16.49 -17.45 9.95
N ASN A 193 17.81 -17.57 10.02
CA ASN A 193 18.57 -17.60 11.27
C ASN A 193 18.80 -16.21 11.89
N MET A 194 18.40 -15.14 11.23
CA MET A 194 18.49 -13.77 11.75
C MET A 194 17.37 -13.54 12.76
N LYS A 195 17.73 -13.24 13.99
CA LYS A 195 16.77 -13.06 15.09
C LYS A 195 16.41 -11.59 15.32
N ASP A 196 17.39 -10.73 15.20
CA ASP A 196 17.22 -9.30 15.45
C ASP A 196 18.24 -8.47 14.66
N GLN A 197 18.22 -7.15 14.90
CA GLN A 197 19.10 -6.21 14.19
C GLN A 197 20.59 -6.40 14.50
N SER A 198 20.96 -7.07 15.57
CA SER A 198 22.38 -7.31 15.92
C SER A 198 23.02 -8.34 14.96
N ASP A 199 22.22 -9.14 14.29
CA ASP A 199 22.66 -10.11 13.28
C ASP A 199 22.93 -9.45 11.90
N LEU A 200 22.54 -8.17 11.72
CA LEU A 200 22.72 -7.45 10.46
C LEU A 200 24.19 -7.15 10.20
N ASN A 201 24.58 -7.26 8.93
CA ASN A 201 25.94 -6.93 8.50
C ASN A 201 26.31 -5.48 8.82
N ALA A 202 27.54 -5.24 9.29
CA ALA A 202 28.00 -3.92 9.67
C ALA A 202 27.92 -2.88 8.55
N ALA A 203 28.16 -3.28 7.27
CA ALA A 203 28.03 -2.38 6.14
C ALA A 203 26.56 -2.02 5.87
N PHE A 204 25.62 -2.95 6.10
CA PHE A 204 24.20 -2.70 6.00
C PHE A 204 23.74 -1.72 7.09
N MET A 205 24.12 -1.95 8.34
CA MET A 205 23.81 -1.04 9.46
C MET A 205 24.39 0.34 9.29
N LYS A 206 25.60 0.44 8.74
CA LYS A 206 26.18 1.75 8.42
C LYS A 206 25.30 2.53 7.45
N GLU A 207 24.84 1.91 6.35
CA GLU A 207 23.96 2.58 5.38
C GLU A 207 22.61 2.95 6.01
N VAL A 208 22.04 2.11 6.89
CA VAL A 208 20.83 2.44 7.66
C VAL A 208 21.03 3.69 8.52
N ASN A 209 22.15 3.75 9.25
CA ASN A 209 22.48 4.89 10.09
C ASN A 209 22.69 6.18 9.26
N ASP A 210 23.29 6.06 8.08
CA ASP A 210 23.49 7.18 7.15
C ASP A 210 22.15 7.74 6.61
N ILE A 211 21.12 6.88 6.47
CA ILE A 211 19.75 7.29 6.10
C ILE A 211 19.05 8.00 7.27
N GLY A 212 19.35 7.62 8.51
CA GLY A 212 18.74 8.20 9.70
C GLY A 212 17.31 7.74 10.00
N VAL A 213 16.86 6.64 9.40
CA VAL A 213 15.56 6.02 9.65
C VAL A 213 15.75 4.64 10.29
N GLU A 214 15.01 4.36 11.36
CA GLU A 214 15.15 3.11 12.10
C GLU A 214 14.56 1.92 11.36
N ILE A 215 15.14 0.73 11.55
CA ILE A 215 14.53 -0.54 11.13
C ILE A 215 13.43 -0.89 12.13
N VAL A 216 12.20 -1.01 11.64
CA VAL A 216 11.03 -1.34 12.45
C VAL A 216 10.56 -2.79 12.29
N GLY A 217 10.97 -3.45 11.20
CA GLY A 217 10.61 -4.83 10.91
C GLY A 217 11.68 -5.58 10.12
N LEU A 218 11.88 -6.84 10.48
CA LEU A 218 12.68 -7.82 9.75
C LEU A 218 11.75 -8.97 9.34
N ILE A 219 11.46 -9.09 8.04
CA ILE A 219 10.61 -10.15 7.51
C ILE A 219 11.51 -11.22 6.92
N PRO A 220 11.53 -12.43 7.46
CA PRO A 220 12.40 -13.50 6.99
C PRO A 220 12.04 -13.95 5.58
N ALA A 221 12.99 -14.56 4.90
CA ALA A 221 12.69 -15.40 3.76
C ALA A 221 11.79 -16.54 4.23
N ASP A 222 10.64 -16.70 3.59
CA ASP A 222 9.61 -17.65 3.99
C ASP A 222 9.24 -18.47 2.75
N SER A 223 9.56 -19.77 2.77
CA SER A 223 9.28 -20.68 1.67
C SER A 223 7.78 -20.82 1.42
N LEU A 224 6.96 -20.69 2.47
CA LEU A 224 5.52 -20.76 2.36
C LEU A 224 4.94 -19.60 1.54
N LEU A 225 5.53 -18.39 1.66
CA LEU A 225 5.17 -17.27 0.79
C LEU A 225 5.46 -17.57 -0.68
N MET A 226 6.58 -18.24 -0.98
CA MET A 226 6.92 -18.63 -2.35
C MET A 226 5.95 -19.68 -2.90
N ASP A 227 5.56 -20.66 -2.07
CA ASP A 227 4.61 -21.69 -2.46
C ASP A 227 3.24 -21.07 -2.75
N PHE A 228 2.77 -20.13 -1.91
CA PHE A 228 1.50 -19.43 -2.11
C PHE A 228 1.50 -18.59 -3.40
N ASP A 229 2.60 -17.89 -3.69
CA ASP A 229 2.75 -17.10 -4.91
C ASP A 229 2.72 -18.01 -6.16
N MET A 230 3.47 -19.11 -6.16
CA MET A 230 3.50 -20.06 -7.28
C MET A 230 2.17 -20.78 -7.50
N GLU A 231 1.41 -21.02 -6.43
CA GLU A 231 0.08 -21.65 -6.47
C GLU A 231 -1.05 -20.64 -6.68
N GLN A 232 -0.75 -19.33 -6.78
CA GLN A 232 -1.71 -18.23 -6.88
C GLN A 232 -2.76 -18.25 -5.74
N ARG A 233 -2.31 -18.56 -4.54
CA ARG A 233 -3.14 -18.59 -3.33
C ARG A 233 -3.12 -17.25 -2.62
N SER A 234 -4.26 -16.92 -2.04
CA SER A 234 -4.40 -15.70 -1.22
C SER A 234 -3.46 -15.71 -0.01
N LEU A 235 -2.70 -14.63 0.20
CA LEU A 235 -1.91 -14.47 1.43
C LEU A 235 -2.78 -14.30 2.68
N LEU A 236 -4.10 -14.10 2.54
CA LEU A 236 -5.04 -14.12 3.68
C LEU A 236 -5.16 -15.52 4.28
N ASP A 237 -4.90 -16.58 3.49
CA ASP A 237 -4.96 -17.97 3.94
C ASP A 237 -3.67 -18.47 4.61
N LEU A 238 -2.66 -17.61 4.74
CA LEU A 238 -1.43 -17.98 5.42
C LEU A 238 -1.69 -18.34 6.89
N PRO A 239 -1.07 -19.41 7.40
CA PRO A 239 -1.15 -19.76 8.82
C PRO A 239 -0.66 -18.60 9.71
N LYS A 240 -1.33 -18.42 10.86
CA LYS A 240 -0.96 -17.36 11.81
C LYS A 240 0.45 -17.51 12.38
N ASP A 241 1.00 -18.69 12.36
CA ASP A 241 2.34 -19.05 12.82
C ASP A 241 3.38 -19.05 11.69
N ALA A 242 3.00 -18.68 10.46
CA ALA A 242 3.96 -18.49 9.38
C ALA A 242 5.00 -17.41 9.76
N PRO A 243 6.31 -17.65 9.54
CA PRO A 243 7.36 -16.73 9.98
C PRO A 243 7.17 -15.27 9.54
N SER A 244 6.70 -15.08 8.31
CA SER A 244 6.39 -13.77 7.75
C SER A 244 5.21 -13.08 8.43
N VAL A 245 4.13 -13.82 8.75
CA VAL A 245 2.95 -13.32 9.46
C VAL A 245 3.31 -12.91 10.89
N VAL A 246 4.08 -13.75 11.59
CA VAL A 246 4.56 -13.45 12.95
C VAL A 246 5.43 -12.19 12.95
N ALA A 247 6.36 -12.07 11.99
CA ALA A 247 7.23 -10.89 11.89
C ALA A 247 6.45 -9.59 11.65
N ILE A 248 5.46 -9.62 10.76
CA ILE A 248 4.55 -8.47 10.53
C ILE A 248 3.75 -8.15 11.79
N GLY A 249 3.21 -9.17 12.48
CA GLY A 249 2.48 -8.97 13.73
C GLY A 249 3.30 -8.22 14.76
N GLN A 250 4.52 -8.69 15.03
CA GLN A 250 5.45 -8.06 15.97
C GLN A 250 5.80 -6.61 15.58
N MET A 251 5.91 -6.33 14.29
CA MET A 251 6.14 -4.99 13.79
C MET A 251 4.93 -4.08 14.04
N ILE A 252 3.74 -4.53 13.67
CA ILE A 252 2.51 -3.75 13.78
C ILE A 252 2.14 -3.48 15.24
N GLU A 253 2.30 -4.44 16.14
CA GLU A 253 2.07 -4.27 17.58
C GLU A 253 2.91 -3.15 18.21
N LYS A 254 4.13 -2.94 17.70
CA LYS A 254 5.00 -1.84 18.15
C LYS A 254 4.57 -0.49 17.58
N ILE A 255 3.95 -0.47 16.40
CA ILE A 255 3.68 0.75 15.63
C ILE A 255 2.27 1.28 15.88
N ILE A 256 1.25 0.41 16.03
CA ILE A 256 -0.12 0.84 16.29
C ILE A 256 -0.25 1.82 17.47
N PRO A 257 0.45 1.66 18.60
CA PRO A 257 0.39 2.61 19.70
C PRO A 257 0.96 4.00 19.39
N VAL A 258 1.81 4.11 18.36
CA VAL A 258 2.52 5.35 18.00
C VAL A 258 1.75 6.16 16.96
N ILE A 259 0.90 5.53 16.17
CA ILE A 259 0.07 6.15 15.12
C ILE A 259 -1.41 6.24 15.55
#